data_e3999768116f26fbfa334b4f506787d3
#
_entry.id   e3999768116f26fbfa334b4f506787d3
#
_cell.length_a   1.000
_cell.length_b   1.000
_cell.length_c   1.000
_cell.angle_alpha   90.00
_cell.angle_beta   90.00
_cell.angle_gamma   90.00
#
_symmetry.space_group_name_H-M   'P 1'
#
loop_
_entity.id
_entity.type
_entity.pdbx_description
1 polymer ?
#
loop_
_entity_poly.entity_id
_entity_poly.type
_entity_poly.pdbx_seq_one_letter_code
_entity_poly.pdbx_strand_id
1 'polypeptide(L)'
;MNKEYYDLQHLKAIPIAEYLHTTYGVEPAKRYNGYALYHALYREDFNASMKVDFRENLWHDYGTGQGGSIIDLVMRMQGCSAYEAMKHLAGKRETIVAPSSFHREALIEHRRDEPRANNRRHILSISDELPSHLQRYLREVRKIDLAVASAYLRHIHYEVGGREYSAIGFPNRSGGYELRDDNAFKGTIAPKDISVIAGREDNAPLCIFEGFMDFLSLLTINGKETAPCLVLNSVSNISRAIAYLQEQDIDSVRAFLDNDPVGRQALLTIQSSGVTVEDMSRHYVRYKDLNEYLVAQREAQKQKIVPRKKGLRR
;
A
#
# COMPACT_ATOMS: atom_id res chain seq x y z
N MET A 1 21.04 -39.10 -11.03
CA MET A 1 21.38 -37.66 -10.88
C MET A 1 21.37 -37.36 -9.41
N ASN A 2 22.54 -37.13 -8.80
CA ASN A 2 22.64 -36.73 -7.40
C ASN A 2 22.01 -35.34 -7.26
N LYS A 3 20.92 -35.23 -6.49
CA LYS A 3 20.39 -33.92 -6.05
C LYS A 3 21.38 -33.39 -5.01
N GLU A 4 22.15 -32.35 -5.39
CA GLU A 4 22.92 -31.59 -4.41
C GLU A 4 21.94 -30.98 -3.39
N TYR A 5 22.18 -31.27 -2.11
CA TYR A 5 21.38 -30.74 -1.02
C TYR A 5 21.93 -29.36 -0.64
N TYR A 6 21.15 -28.31 -0.88
CA TYR A 6 21.53 -26.94 -0.50
C TYR A 6 20.96 -26.61 0.88
N ASP A 7 21.79 -26.07 1.77
CA ASP A 7 21.34 -25.54 3.05
C ASP A 7 20.58 -24.23 2.82
N LEU A 8 19.25 -24.31 2.89
CA LEU A 8 18.32 -23.20 2.66
C LEU A 8 18.54 -22.03 3.64
N GLN A 9 18.87 -22.32 4.90
CA GLN A 9 19.11 -21.28 5.89
C GLN A 9 20.37 -20.49 5.56
N HIS A 10 21.41 -21.18 5.17
CA HIS A 10 22.64 -20.55 4.72
C HIS A 10 22.48 -19.71 3.45
N LEU A 11 21.74 -20.19 2.46
CA LEU A 11 21.49 -19.42 1.25
C LEU A 11 20.64 -18.18 1.51
N LYS A 12 19.61 -18.28 2.35
CA LYS A 12 18.76 -17.14 2.75
C LYS A 12 19.52 -16.11 3.60
N ALA A 13 20.61 -16.48 4.23
CA ALA A 13 21.46 -15.56 4.99
C ALA A 13 22.37 -14.68 4.13
N ILE A 14 22.51 -14.95 2.82
CA ILE A 14 23.27 -14.09 1.90
C ILE A 14 22.59 -12.73 1.84
N PRO A 15 23.29 -11.61 2.17
CA PRO A 15 22.67 -10.29 2.20
C PRO A 15 22.24 -9.84 0.80
N ILE A 16 20.97 -9.53 0.63
CA ILE A 16 20.41 -9.11 -0.66
C ILE A 16 21.12 -7.87 -1.20
N ALA A 17 21.39 -6.87 -0.36
CA ALA A 17 22.07 -5.65 -0.76
C ALA A 17 23.48 -5.92 -1.31
N GLU A 18 24.22 -6.81 -0.66
CA GLU A 18 25.57 -7.19 -1.10
C GLU A 18 25.54 -8.04 -2.37
N TYR A 19 24.56 -8.90 -2.49
CA TYR A 19 24.33 -9.66 -3.72
C TYR A 19 24.04 -8.75 -4.92
N LEU A 20 23.18 -7.73 -4.74
CA LEU A 20 22.88 -6.76 -5.78
C LEU A 20 24.11 -5.96 -6.19
N HIS A 21 24.90 -5.51 -5.22
CA HIS A 21 26.13 -4.77 -5.45
C HIS A 21 27.18 -5.64 -6.18
N THR A 22 27.51 -6.80 -5.63
CA THR A 22 28.60 -7.64 -6.13
C THR A 22 28.28 -8.33 -7.45
N THR A 23 27.01 -8.68 -7.69
CA THR A 23 26.61 -9.44 -8.88
C THR A 23 26.20 -8.52 -10.03
N TYR A 24 25.57 -7.40 -9.75
CA TYR A 24 24.98 -6.51 -10.77
C TYR A 24 25.55 -5.08 -10.75
N GLY A 25 26.43 -4.74 -9.78
CA GLY A 25 26.98 -3.39 -9.65
C GLY A 25 25.93 -2.34 -9.25
N VAL A 26 24.83 -2.76 -8.62
CA VAL A 26 23.68 -1.89 -8.35
C VAL A 26 23.76 -1.31 -6.96
N GLU A 27 23.69 0.02 -6.90
CA GLU A 27 23.56 0.78 -5.66
C GLU A 27 22.10 1.19 -5.39
N PRO A 28 21.72 1.38 -4.12
CA PRO A 28 20.40 1.85 -3.80
C PRO A 28 20.17 3.29 -4.25
N ALA A 29 19.02 3.57 -4.85
CA ALA A 29 18.61 4.93 -5.19
C ALA A 29 18.33 5.79 -3.95
N LYS A 30 17.88 5.16 -2.85
CA LYS A 30 17.67 5.81 -1.55
C LYS A 30 18.01 4.83 -0.42
N ARG A 31 18.72 5.31 0.60
CA ARG A 31 19.11 4.53 1.78
C ARG A 31 18.49 5.11 3.03
N TYR A 32 17.95 4.23 3.88
CA TYR A 32 17.33 4.57 5.15
C TYR A 32 17.94 3.72 6.28
N ASN A 33 17.65 4.07 7.52
CA ASN A 33 18.06 3.25 8.64
C ASN A 33 17.27 1.91 8.65
N GLY A 34 17.95 0.80 8.31
CA GLY A 34 17.42 -0.55 8.29
C GLY A 34 16.89 -1.05 6.95
N TYR A 35 16.80 -0.22 5.91
CA TYR A 35 16.41 -0.65 4.57
C TYR A 35 16.90 0.31 3.48
N ALA A 36 16.85 -0.13 2.23
CA ALA A 36 17.08 0.74 1.08
C ALA A 36 16.05 0.51 -0.02
N LEU A 37 15.90 1.50 -0.91
CA LEU A 37 15.07 1.41 -2.11
C LEU A 37 15.98 1.31 -3.34
N TYR A 38 15.70 0.32 -4.17
CA TYR A 38 16.35 0.06 -5.43
C TYR A 38 15.36 0.20 -6.58
N HIS A 39 15.87 0.46 -7.77
CA HIS A 39 15.10 0.20 -8.98
C HIS A 39 15.00 -1.31 -9.21
N ALA A 40 13.81 -1.82 -9.52
CA ALA A 40 13.62 -3.24 -9.81
C ALA A 40 14.32 -3.60 -11.12
N LEU A 41 15.31 -4.55 -11.08
CA LEU A 41 16.14 -4.89 -12.22
C LEU A 41 15.45 -5.80 -13.26
N TYR A 42 14.32 -6.39 -12.91
CA TYR A 42 13.59 -7.35 -13.73
C TYR A 42 12.38 -6.73 -14.46
N ARG A 43 12.22 -5.41 -14.40
CA ARG A 43 11.21 -4.63 -15.10
C ARG A 43 11.65 -3.18 -15.26
N GLU A 44 10.96 -2.41 -16.09
CA GLU A 44 11.11 -0.97 -16.11
C GLU A 44 10.59 -0.37 -14.79
N ASP A 45 11.43 0.38 -14.09
CA ASP A 45 11.16 0.99 -12.80
C ASP A 45 11.71 2.43 -12.77
N PHE A 46 10.87 3.39 -13.09
CA PHE A 46 11.26 4.81 -13.13
C PHE A 46 11.37 5.43 -11.73
N ASN A 47 10.71 4.83 -10.73
CA ASN A 47 10.76 5.27 -9.33
C ASN A 47 11.20 4.09 -8.47
N ALA A 48 12.38 4.17 -7.86
CA ALA A 48 12.91 3.10 -7.02
C ALA A 48 11.86 2.57 -6.04
N SER A 49 11.29 1.41 -6.36
CA SER A 49 10.13 0.83 -5.68
C SER A 49 10.42 -0.54 -5.04
N MET A 50 11.59 -1.12 -5.29
CA MET A 50 12.01 -2.36 -4.65
C MET A 50 12.71 -2.06 -3.33
N LYS A 51 12.02 -2.30 -2.20
CA LYS A 51 12.58 -2.21 -0.85
C LYS A 51 13.40 -3.46 -0.55
N VAL A 52 14.61 -3.28 -0.03
CA VAL A 52 15.41 -4.34 0.60
C VAL A 52 15.53 -4.02 2.09
N ASP A 53 14.99 -4.90 2.94
CA ASP A 53 15.08 -4.78 4.39
C ASP A 53 16.34 -5.49 4.86
N PHE A 54 17.25 -4.75 5.54
CA PHE A 54 18.55 -5.28 5.96
C PHE A 54 18.46 -6.16 7.21
N ARG A 55 17.39 -6.04 8.00
CA ARG A 55 17.22 -6.83 9.24
C ARG A 55 16.64 -8.19 8.95
N GLU A 56 15.55 -8.18 8.19
CA GLU A 56 14.85 -9.41 7.80
C GLU A 56 15.55 -10.11 6.64
N ASN A 57 16.45 -9.40 5.93
CA ASN A 57 17.06 -9.83 4.67
C ASN A 57 16.01 -10.28 3.65
N LEU A 58 14.96 -9.46 3.52
CA LEU A 58 13.84 -9.66 2.60
C LEU A 58 13.74 -8.48 1.64
N TRP A 59 13.23 -8.75 0.46
CA TRP A 59 12.87 -7.70 -0.49
C TRP A 59 11.37 -7.64 -0.69
N HIS A 60 10.88 -6.46 -1.07
CA HIS A 60 9.50 -6.22 -1.47
C HIS A 60 9.44 -5.14 -2.55
N ASP A 61 8.85 -5.47 -3.71
CA ASP A 61 8.61 -4.54 -4.79
C ASP A 61 7.20 -3.96 -4.70
N TYR A 62 7.11 -2.70 -4.34
CA TYR A 62 5.83 -1.97 -4.25
C TYR A 62 5.15 -1.79 -5.62
N GLY A 63 5.90 -1.88 -6.72
CA GLY A 63 5.35 -1.78 -8.08
C GLY A 63 4.61 -3.03 -8.54
N THR A 64 5.00 -4.21 -8.02
CA THR A 64 4.36 -5.50 -8.39
C THR A 64 3.64 -6.18 -7.24
N GLY A 65 3.82 -5.69 -5.99
CA GLY A 65 3.34 -6.34 -4.78
C GLY A 65 4.06 -7.64 -4.42
N GLN A 66 5.14 -8.00 -5.15
CA GLN A 66 5.91 -9.21 -4.93
C GLN A 66 7.06 -8.98 -3.97
N GLY A 67 7.48 -10.05 -3.29
CA GLY A 67 8.59 -9.99 -2.35
C GLY A 67 9.01 -11.38 -1.89
N GLY A 68 10.04 -11.44 -1.06
CA GLY A 68 10.52 -12.71 -0.51
C GLY A 68 11.97 -12.66 -0.06
N SER A 69 12.60 -13.82 -0.04
CA SER A 69 14.01 -14.02 0.27
C SER A 69 14.91 -13.74 -0.94
N ILE A 70 16.22 -13.85 -0.78
CA ILE A 70 17.17 -13.76 -1.90
C ILE A 70 16.91 -14.83 -2.97
N ILE A 71 16.42 -16.01 -2.61
CA ILE A 71 16.10 -17.08 -3.56
C ILE A 71 14.96 -16.61 -4.48
N ASP A 72 13.91 -16.02 -3.90
CA ASP A 72 12.77 -15.48 -4.64
C ASP A 72 13.20 -14.32 -5.57
N LEU A 73 14.14 -13.49 -5.12
CA LEU A 73 14.70 -12.42 -5.94
C LEU A 73 15.46 -12.96 -7.16
N VAL A 74 16.33 -13.96 -6.94
CA VAL A 74 17.11 -14.58 -8.03
C VAL A 74 16.17 -15.27 -9.02
N MET A 75 15.18 -16.02 -8.55
CA MET A 75 14.15 -16.62 -9.41
C MET A 75 13.49 -15.56 -10.30
N ARG A 76 13.13 -14.42 -9.71
CA ARG A 76 12.48 -13.32 -10.43
C ARG A 76 13.41 -12.64 -11.43
N MET A 77 14.66 -12.38 -11.05
CA MET A 77 15.64 -11.68 -11.88
C MET A 77 16.12 -12.53 -13.07
N GLN A 78 16.22 -13.85 -12.89
CA GLN A 78 16.76 -14.76 -13.90
C GLN A 78 15.68 -15.59 -14.62
N GLY A 79 14.41 -15.50 -14.19
CA GLY A 79 13.33 -16.30 -14.77
C GLY A 79 13.53 -17.81 -14.58
N CYS A 80 14.16 -18.21 -13.48
CA CYS A 80 14.60 -19.58 -13.23
C CYS A 80 13.82 -20.26 -12.11
N SER A 81 13.95 -21.58 -11.99
CA SER A 81 13.35 -22.35 -10.87
C SER A 81 14.08 -22.11 -9.55
N ALA A 82 13.44 -22.45 -8.43
CA ALA A 82 14.05 -22.35 -7.10
C ALA A 82 15.36 -23.16 -6.99
N TYR A 83 15.41 -24.33 -7.62
CA TYR A 83 16.62 -25.16 -7.64
C TYR A 83 17.78 -24.48 -8.38
N GLU A 84 17.50 -23.88 -9.53
CA GLU A 84 18.52 -23.14 -10.32
C GLU A 84 18.97 -21.88 -9.58
N ALA A 85 18.07 -21.17 -8.92
CA ALA A 85 18.41 -20.01 -8.09
C ALA A 85 19.31 -20.42 -6.90
N MET A 86 19.01 -21.52 -6.22
CA MET A 86 19.85 -22.05 -5.15
C MET A 86 21.24 -22.47 -5.66
N LYS A 87 21.30 -23.13 -6.81
CA LYS A 87 22.57 -23.52 -7.46
C LYS A 87 23.41 -22.28 -7.82
N HIS A 88 22.78 -21.25 -8.37
CA HIS A 88 23.44 -19.99 -8.69
C HIS A 88 24.02 -19.32 -7.43
N LEU A 89 23.25 -19.24 -6.35
CA LEU A 89 23.69 -18.64 -5.09
C LEU A 89 24.81 -19.44 -4.42
N ALA A 90 24.77 -20.77 -4.48
CA ALA A 90 25.82 -21.63 -3.96
C ALA A 90 27.17 -21.43 -4.70
N GLY A 91 27.13 -21.27 -6.02
CA GLY A 91 28.33 -21.00 -6.83
C GLY A 91 28.94 -19.61 -6.64
N LYS A 92 28.17 -18.66 -6.10
CA LYS A 92 28.62 -17.29 -5.80
C LYS A 92 29.13 -17.10 -4.36
N ARG A 93 29.03 -18.11 -3.52
CA ARG A 93 29.28 -18.05 -2.08
C ARG A 93 30.68 -17.56 -1.73
N GLU A 94 31.71 -17.98 -2.46
CA GLU A 94 33.12 -17.59 -2.19
C GLU A 94 33.38 -16.10 -2.44
N THR A 95 32.57 -15.46 -3.29
CA THR A 95 32.72 -14.04 -3.66
C THR A 95 31.94 -13.12 -2.73
N ILE A 96 30.86 -13.61 -2.09
CA ILE A 96 29.88 -12.80 -1.32
C ILE A 96 30.13 -12.87 0.20
N VAL A 97 30.82 -13.90 0.70
CA VAL A 97 30.97 -14.17 2.15
C VAL A 97 32.15 -13.41 2.80
N ALA A 98 32.95 -12.64 2.08
CA ALA A 98 33.87 -11.71 2.72
C ALA A 98 33.05 -10.53 3.28
N PRO A 99 32.98 -10.33 4.63
CA PRO A 99 32.20 -9.22 5.16
C PRO A 99 32.84 -7.90 4.71
N SER A 100 32.13 -7.20 3.81
CA SER A 100 32.52 -5.84 3.47
C SER A 100 32.43 -4.99 4.75
N SER A 101 33.28 -3.99 4.87
CA SER A 101 33.29 -3.02 5.98
C SER A 101 31.89 -2.40 6.19
N PHE A 102 31.08 -2.33 5.16
CA PHE A 102 29.68 -1.86 5.18
C PHE A 102 28.75 -2.66 6.11
N HIS A 103 28.90 -3.99 6.16
CA HIS A 103 28.04 -4.84 7.01
C HIS A 103 28.50 -4.83 8.46
N ARG A 104 29.80 -4.60 8.69
CA ARG A 104 30.37 -4.59 10.04
C ARG A 104 29.98 -3.34 10.81
N GLU A 105 29.92 -2.19 10.15
CA GLU A 105 29.45 -0.94 10.77
C GLU A 105 27.95 -0.98 11.06
N ALA A 106 27.13 -1.47 10.13
CA ALA A 106 25.70 -1.63 10.33
C ALA A 106 25.36 -2.64 11.46
N LEU A 107 26.14 -3.73 11.58
CA LEU A 107 25.99 -4.70 12.66
C LEU A 107 26.52 -4.23 14.01
N ILE A 108 27.56 -3.36 14.01
CA ILE A 108 28.12 -2.79 15.24
C ILE A 108 27.24 -1.66 15.79
N GLU A 109 26.66 -0.82 14.92
CA GLU A 109 25.65 0.16 15.33
C GLU A 109 24.40 -0.50 15.90
N HIS A 110 23.97 -1.65 15.34
CA HIS A 110 22.79 -2.38 15.83
C HIS A 110 22.99 -3.13 17.16
N ARG A 111 24.23 -3.39 17.60
CA ARG A 111 24.50 -3.96 18.94
C ARG A 111 24.39 -2.94 20.09
N ARG A 112 24.32 -1.65 19.77
CA ARG A 112 24.14 -0.56 20.74
C ARG A 112 22.72 -0.02 20.84
N ASP A 113 21.86 -0.34 19.86
CA ASP A 113 20.45 -0.02 19.96
C ASP A 113 19.74 -1.15 20.71
N GLU A 114 19.30 -0.88 21.92
CA GLU A 114 18.27 -1.66 22.59
C GLU A 114 17.08 -1.87 21.64
N PRO A 115 16.34 -2.99 21.74
CA PRO A 115 15.23 -3.24 20.83
C PRO A 115 14.29 -2.04 20.90
N ARG A 116 14.11 -1.36 19.77
CA ARG A 116 13.17 -0.25 19.64
C ARG A 116 11.75 -0.76 19.87
N ALA A 117 11.40 -1.02 21.14
CA ALA A 117 10.03 -1.18 21.60
C ALA A 117 9.14 0.05 21.26
N ASN A 118 9.77 1.12 20.76
CA ASN A 118 9.19 2.45 20.72
C ASN A 118 8.71 2.92 19.32
N ASN A 119 8.69 2.08 18.30
CA ASN A 119 8.16 2.47 16.97
C ASN A 119 6.72 1.99 16.73
N ARG A 120 6.08 1.39 17.74
CA ARG A 120 4.65 1.08 17.68
C ARG A 120 3.84 2.35 17.90
N ARG A 121 2.80 2.52 17.10
CA ARG A 121 1.81 3.59 17.32
C ARG A 121 0.94 3.20 18.49
N HIS A 122 1.01 3.97 19.55
CA HIS A 122 0.16 3.79 20.74
C HIS A 122 -1.00 4.78 20.66
N ILE A 123 -2.23 4.28 20.61
CA ILE A 123 -3.42 5.14 20.65
C ILE A 123 -3.52 5.76 22.02
N LEU A 124 -3.54 7.07 22.09
CA LEU A 124 -3.78 7.85 23.30
C LEU A 124 -5.26 8.11 23.48
N SER A 125 -5.97 8.47 22.41
CA SER A 125 -7.43 8.63 22.43
C SER A 125 -8.04 8.44 21.05
N ILE A 126 -9.33 8.09 21.05
CA ILE A 126 -10.19 7.99 19.86
C ILE A 126 -11.42 8.87 20.11
N SER A 127 -11.78 9.67 19.11
CA SER A 127 -12.96 10.53 19.16
C SER A 127 -13.72 10.49 17.84
N ASP A 128 -15.02 10.69 17.87
CA ASP A 128 -15.87 10.80 16.68
C ASP A 128 -15.72 12.18 16.00
N GLU A 129 -15.24 13.18 16.72
CA GLU A 129 -15.07 14.53 16.22
C GLU A 129 -13.64 14.75 15.71
N LEU A 130 -13.52 15.06 14.42
CA LEU A 130 -12.25 15.40 13.80
C LEU A 130 -11.84 16.84 14.14
N PRO A 131 -10.56 17.11 14.45
CA PRO A 131 -10.02 18.46 14.58
C PRO A 131 -10.20 19.29 13.30
N SER A 132 -10.32 20.61 13.44
CA SER A 132 -10.62 21.53 12.34
C SER A 132 -9.65 21.44 11.15
N HIS A 133 -8.35 21.17 11.39
CA HIS A 133 -7.37 21.02 10.33
C HIS A 133 -7.62 19.75 9.50
N LEU A 134 -7.98 18.63 10.11
CA LEU A 134 -8.33 17.38 9.42
C LEU A 134 -9.67 17.50 8.68
N GLN A 135 -10.65 18.19 9.26
CA GLN A 135 -11.90 18.52 8.56
C GLN A 135 -11.64 19.37 7.32
N ARG A 136 -10.76 20.38 7.43
CA ARG A 136 -10.35 21.23 6.32
C ARG A 136 -9.66 20.42 5.23
N TYR A 137 -8.73 19.53 5.59
CA TYR A 137 -8.07 18.63 4.65
C TYR A 137 -9.09 17.81 3.83
N LEU A 138 -10.06 17.17 4.49
CA LEU A 138 -11.10 16.41 3.81
C LEU A 138 -11.92 17.29 2.86
N ARG A 139 -12.40 18.47 3.32
CA ARG A 139 -13.27 19.34 2.52
C ARG A 139 -12.54 20.07 1.40
N GLU A 140 -11.36 20.63 1.70
CA GLU A 140 -10.69 21.54 0.76
C GLU A 140 -9.72 20.83 -0.16
N VAL A 141 -9.00 19.83 0.33
CA VAL A 141 -8.01 19.08 -0.46
C VAL A 141 -8.67 17.88 -1.12
N ARG A 142 -9.37 17.05 -0.37
CA ARG A 142 -9.98 15.81 -0.86
C ARG A 142 -11.39 15.99 -1.42
N LYS A 143 -12.01 17.15 -1.23
CA LYS A 143 -13.38 17.48 -1.66
C LYS A 143 -14.46 16.52 -1.12
N ILE A 144 -14.17 15.89 0.01
CA ILE A 144 -15.08 14.96 0.70
C ILE A 144 -16.16 15.75 1.45
N ASP A 145 -17.40 15.32 1.32
CA ASP A 145 -18.52 15.84 2.10
C ASP A 145 -18.54 15.20 3.49
N LEU A 146 -18.30 16.01 4.52
CA LEU A 146 -18.28 15.53 5.88
C LEU A 146 -19.65 15.06 6.38
N ALA A 147 -20.76 15.55 5.80
CA ALA A 147 -22.10 15.13 6.21
C ALA A 147 -22.32 13.62 5.98
N VAL A 148 -21.69 13.05 4.94
CA VAL A 148 -21.79 11.63 4.63
C VAL A 148 -20.59 10.83 5.12
N ALA A 149 -19.43 11.46 5.30
CA ALA A 149 -18.17 10.77 5.62
C ALA A 149 -17.95 10.58 7.13
N SER A 150 -18.42 11.50 7.98
CA SER A 150 -18.08 11.52 9.41
C SER A 150 -18.47 10.25 10.16
N ALA A 151 -19.56 9.58 9.79
CA ALA A 151 -19.98 8.32 10.40
C ALA A 151 -18.94 7.21 10.32
N TYR A 152 -18.09 7.24 9.31
CA TYR A 152 -17.07 6.20 9.00
C TYR A 152 -15.68 6.54 9.53
N LEU A 153 -15.50 7.75 10.07
CA LEU A 153 -14.19 8.26 10.45
C LEU A 153 -14.07 8.41 11.96
N ARG A 154 -12.83 8.32 12.44
CA ARG A 154 -12.46 8.60 13.83
C ARG A 154 -11.29 9.56 13.85
N HIS A 155 -11.21 10.41 14.83
CA HIS A 155 -9.99 11.11 15.19
C HIS A 155 -9.12 10.17 16.02
N ILE A 156 -7.92 9.90 15.55
CA ILE A 156 -6.94 9.09 16.27
C ILE A 156 -5.81 10.00 16.75
N HIS A 157 -5.71 10.15 18.07
CA HIS A 157 -4.56 10.76 18.73
C HIS A 157 -3.66 9.63 19.19
N TYR A 158 -2.40 9.61 18.73
CA TYR A 158 -1.48 8.51 18.96
C TYR A 158 -0.04 8.99 19.15
N GLU A 159 0.76 8.18 19.82
CA GLU A 159 2.18 8.42 20.08
C GLU A 159 3.05 7.46 19.27
N VAL A 160 4.20 7.95 18.82
CA VAL A 160 5.30 7.18 18.24
C VAL A 160 6.62 7.75 18.74
N GLY A 161 7.40 6.95 19.46
CA GLY A 161 8.73 7.36 19.92
C GLY A 161 8.74 8.61 20.79
N GLY A 162 7.74 8.77 21.66
CA GLY A 162 7.60 9.92 22.57
C GLY A 162 7.07 11.19 21.92
N ARG A 163 6.56 11.10 20.66
CA ARG A 163 5.93 12.23 19.96
C ARG A 163 4.48 11.93 19.65
N GLU A 164 3.64 12.91 19.89
CA GLU A 164 2.21 12.83 19.67
C GLU A 164 1.82 13.27 18.26
N TYR A 165 0.84 12.57 17.69
CA TYR A 165 0.33 12.80 16.35
C TYR A 165 -1.19 12.73 16.33
N SER A 166 -1.77 13.42 15.36
CA SER A 166 -3.21 13.46 15.13
C SER A 166 -3.50 13.02 13.69
N ALA A 167 -4.45 12.11 13.50
CA ALA A 167 -4.80 11.61 12.18
C ALA A 167 -6.29 11.27 12.07
N ILE A 168 -6.77 11.24 10.83
CA ILE A 168 -8.02 10.60 10.45
C ILE A 168 -7.79 9.09 10.51
N GLY A 169 -8.61 8.38 11.27
CA GLY A 169 -8.63 6.93 11.34
C GLY A 169 -9.85 6.35 10.62
N PHE A 170 -9.63 5.38 9.76
CA PHE A 170 -10.67 4.57 9.15
C PHE A 170 -10.58 3.15 9.70
N PRO A 171 -11.61 2.68 10.44
CA PRO A 171 -11.55 1.39 11.13
C PRO A 171 -11.58 0.22 10.16
N ASN A 172 -10.84 -0.84 10.47
CA ASN A 172 -10.90 -2.09 9.76
C ASN A 172 -11.62 -3.20 10.56
N ARG A 173 -11.89 -4.34 9.91
CA ARG A 173 -12.63 -5.48 10.47
C ARG A 173 -11.97 -6.08 11.73
N SER A 174 -10.66 -5.99 11.87
CA SER A 174 -9.89 -6.55 12.98
C SER A 174 -9.62 -5.57 14.13
N GLY A 175 -10.22 -4.38 14.12
CA GLY A 175 -10.06 -3.36 15.16
C GLY A 175 -8.81 -2.49 15.02
N GLY A 176 -8.11 -2.56 13.90
CA GLY A 176 -7.07 -1.60 13.52
C GLY A 176 -7.63 -0.40 12.76
N TYR A 177 -6.75 0.53 12.38
CA TYR A 177 -7.11 1.75 11.67
C TYR A 177 -6.15 2.05 10.54
N GLU A 178 -6.67 2.44 9.39
CA GLU A 178 -5.90 3.14 8.38
C GLU A 178 -5.86 4.64 8.69
N LEU A 179 -4.67 5.24 8.61
CA LEU A 179 -4.45 6.62 9.01
C LEU A 179 -4.14 7.51 7.81
N ARG A 180 -4.67 8.74 7.86
CA ARG A 180 -4.30 9.85 6.98
C ARG A 180 -4.23 11.13 7.79
N ASP A 181 -3.28 12.02 7.43
CA ASP A 181 -3.23 13.38 7.95
C ASP A 181 -3.28 14.41 6.82
N ASP A 182 -3.18 15.68 7.18
CA ASP A 182 -3.14 16.81 6.26
C ASP A 182 -1.75 17.06 5.63
N ASN A 183 -0.72 16.30 6.05
CA ASN A 183 0.65 16.36 5.54
C ASN A 183 0.97 15.18 4.59
N ALA A 184 -0.05 14.60 3.95
CA ALA A 184 0.06 13.46 3.03
C ALA A 184 0.58 12.15 3.68
N PHE A 185 0.58 12.05 5.01
CA PHE A 185 0.96 10.83 5.70
C PHE A 185 -0.07 9.72 5.45
N LYS A 186 0.47 8.52 5.23
CA LYS A 186 -0.28 7.27 5.15
C LYS A 186 0.30 6.29 6.15
N GLY A 187 -0.53 5.76 7.00
CA GLY A 187 -0.10 4.79 8.02
C GLY A 187 -1.21 3.85 8.43
N THR A 188 -0.85 2.88 9.27
CA THR A 188 -1.78 1.89 9.81
C THR A 188 -1.51 1.72 11.30
N ILE A 189 -2.55 1.61 12.11
CA ILE A 189 -2.48 1.04 13.45
C ILE A 189 -2.97 -0.40 13.36
N ALA A 190 -2.10 -1.32 13.77
CA ALA A 190 -2.37 -2.76 13.71
C ALA A 190 -3.59 -3.18 14.56
N PRO A 191 -4.23 -4.28 14.20
CA PRO A 191 -3.92 -5.18 13.09
C PRO A 191 -4.33 -4.63 11.73
N LYS A 192 -3.63 -5.03 10.65
CA LYS A 192 -4.01 -4.72 9.27
C LYS A 192 -5.12 -5.65 8.79
N ASP A 193 -6.16 -5.09 8.21
CA ASP A 193 -7.24 -5.86 7.63
C ASP A 193 -8.03 -5.03 6.61
N ILE A 194 -8.96 -5.68 5.91
CA ILE A 194 -9.99 -5.04 5.10
C ILE A 194 -11.00 -4.31 6.00
N SER A 195 -11.68 -3.31 5.45
CA SER A 195 -12.86 -2.72 6.08
C SER A 195 -14.11 -3.15 5.33
N VAL A 196 -15.15 -3.52 6.07
CA VAL A 196 -16.45 -3.94 5.51
C VAL A 196 -17.53 -3.02 6.03
N ILE A 197 -18.31 -2.47 5.14
CA ILE A 197 -19.43 -1.56 5.41
C ILE A 197 -20.71 -2.21 4.89
N ALA A 198 -21.67 -2.38 5.78
CA ALA A 198 -22.97 -2.93 5.41
C ALA A 198 -23.74 -1.95 4.51
N GLY A 199 -24.34 -2.47 3.44
CA GLY A 199 -25.24 -1.70 2.59
C GLY A 199 -26.63 -1.57 3.19
N ARG A 200 -27.42 -0.68 2.59
CA ARG A 200 -28.84 -0.49 2.93
C ARG A 200 -29.78 -1.14 1.94
N GLU A 201 -29.29 -1.52 0.77
CA GLU A 201 -30.02 -2.19 -0.29
C GLU A 201 -29.69 -3.68 -0.32
N ASP A 202 -30.68 -4.54 -0.08
CA ASP A 202 -30.48 -5.99 0.12
C ASP A 202 -29.91 -6.74 -1.09
N ASN A 203 -29.96 -6.19 -2.31
CA ASN A 203 -29.50 -6.86 -3.54
C ASN A 203 -28.49 -6.02 -4.35
N ALA A 204 -27.93 -4.96 -3.76
CA ALA A 204 -26.93 -4.18 -4.48
C ALA A 204 -25.59 -4.92 -4.55
N PRO A 205 -24.92 -4.95 -5.72
CA PRO A 205 -23.61 -5.55 -5.83
C PRO A 205 -22.60 -4.90 -4.87
N LEU A 206 -21.77 -5.70 -4.21
CA LEU A 206 -20.72 -5.20 -3.31
C LEU A 206 -19.73 -4.34 -4.08
N CYS A 207 -19.44 -3.15 -3.55
CA CYS A 207 -18.42 -2.23 -4.11
C CYS A 207 -17.08 -2.46 -3.44
N ILE A 208 -16.02 -2.70 -4.22
CA ILE A 208 -14.65 -2.87 -3.71
C ILE A 208 -13.84 -1.62 -4.03
N PHE A 209 -13.10 -1.10 -3.04
CA PHE A 209 -12.21 0.05 -3.15
C PHE A 209 -10.79 -0.32 -2.76
N GLU A 210 -9.78 0.33 -3.38
CA GLU A 210 -8.39 0.17 -2.96
C GLU A 210 -8.12 0.88 -1.62
N GLY A 211 -8.58 2.13 -1.49
CA GLY A 211 -8.41 2.94 -0.31
C GLY A 211 -9.70 3.59 0.18
N PHE A 212 -9.73 3.97 1.46
CA PHE A 212 -10.93 4.57 2.04
C PHE A 212 -11.25 5.98 1.51
N MET A 213 -10.27 6.69 0.93
CA MET A 213 -10.54 7.97 0.28
C MET A 213 -11.43 7.80 -0.96
N ASP A 214 -11.30 6.70 -1.69
CA ASP A 214 -12.13 6.39 -2.85
C ASP A 214 -13.54 6.01 -2.43
N PHE A 215 -13.68 5.22 -1.36
CA PHE A 215 -14.95 4.95 -0.72
C PHE A 215 -15.67 6.25 -0.32
N LEU A 216 -14.99 7.15 0.40
CA LEU A 216 -15.57 8.45 0.80
C LEU A 216 -15.89 9.35 -0.41
N SER A 217 -15.14 9.20 -1.50
CA SER A 217 -15.41 9.91 -2.75
C SER A 217 -16.70 9.43 -3.40
N LEU A 218 -16.93 8.13 -3.45
CA LEU A 218 -18.20 7.60 -3.95
C LEU A 218 -19.39 8.07 -3.09
N LEU A 219 -19.26 8.02 -1.76
CA LEU A 219 -20.29 8.56 -0.86
C LEU A 219 -20.59 10.04 -1.16
N THR A 220 -19.54 10.83 -1.37
CA THR A 220 -19.68 12.26 -1.70
C THR A 220 -20.36 12.50 -3.05
N ILE A 221 -20.09 11.65 -4.04
CA ILE A 221 -20.72 11.73 -5.37
C ILE A 221 -22.21 11.36 -5.28
N ASN A 222 -22.52 10.30 -4.56
CA ASN A 222 -23.88 9.77 -4.47
C ASN A 222 -24.76 10.45 -3.40
N GLY A 223 -24.15 11.18 -2.45
CA GLY A 223 -24.81 11.81 -1.29
C GLY A 223 -25.24 10.84 -0.20
N LYS A 224 -25.11 9.56 -0.40
CA LYS A 224 -25.41 8.49 0.60
C LYS A 224 -24.77 7.18 0.17
N GLU A 225 -24.62 6.28 1.12
CA GLU A 225 -24.24 4.89 0.86
C GLU A 225 -25.52 4.06 0.66
N THR A 226 -25.53 3.23 -0.38
CA THR A 226 -26.68 2.34 -0.70
C THR A 226 -26.26 0.90 -0.83
N ALA A 227 -25.06 0.64 -1.39
CA ALA A 227 -24.52 -0.68 -1.63
C ALA A 227 -23.58 -1.13 -0.50
N PRO A 228 -23.44 -2.43 -0.22
CA PRO A 228 -22.39 -2.92 0.66
C PRO A 228 -21.01 -2.60 0.07
N CYS A 229 -20.06 -2.26 0.94
CA CYS A 229 -18.73 -1.85 0.50
C CYS A 229 -17.63 -2.62 1.23
N LEU A 230 -16.54 -2.91 0.51
CA LEU A 230 -15.32 -3.48 1.01
C LEU A 230 -14.16 -2.57 0.62
N VAL A 231 -13.36 -2.14 1.57
CA VAL A 231 -12.13 -1.39 1.32
C VAL A 231 -10.93 -2.27 1.61
N LEU A 232 -10.05 -2.45 0.62
CA LEU A 232 -8.84 -3.26 0.76
C LEU A 232 -7.88 -2.65 1.79
N ASN A 233 -7.87 -1.31 1.93
CA ASN A 233 -6.92 -0.55 2.74
C ASN A 233 -5.45 -0.66 2.27
N SER A 234 -5.12 -1.75 1.63
CA SER A 234 -3.86 -2.01 0.93
C SER A 234 -4.09 -3.20 0.00
N VAL A 235 -3.47 -3.18 -1.17
CA VAL A 235 -3.51 -4.33 -2.11
C VAL A 235 -2.95 -5.60 -1.48
N SER A 236 -2.08 -5.50 -0.46
CA SER A 236 -1.61 -6.67 0.31
C SER A 236 -2.72 -7.45 1.04
N ASN A 237 -3.90 -6.85 1.22
CA ASN A 237 -5.06 -7.50 1.82
C ASN A 237 -5.99 -8.21 0.81
N ILE A 238 -5.60 -8.30 -0.47
CA ILE A 238 -6.45 -8.87 -1.52
C ILE A 238 -6.87 -10.31 -1.24
N SER A 239 -5.98 -11.12 -0.67
CA SER A 239 -6.31 -12.49 -0.28
C SER A 239 -7.38 -12.56 0.80
N ARG A 240 -7.41 -11.59 1.73
CA ARG A 240 -8.45 -11.47 2.76
C ARG A 240 -9.77 -11.01 2.18
N ALA A 241 -9.72 -10.12 1.18
CA ALA A 241 -10.92 -9.72 0.46
C ALA A 241 -11.54 -10.89 -0.30
N ILE A 242 -10.75 -11.69 -1.02
CA ILE A 242 -11.20 -12.87 -1.73
C ILE A 242 -11.79 -13.90 -0.76
N ALA A 243 -11.12 -14.16 0.37
CA ALA A 243 -11.65 -15.06 1.39
C ALA A 243 -13.01 -14.56 1.93
N TYR A 244 -13.15 -13.25 2.17
CA TYR A 244 -14.42 -12.66 2.58
C TYR A 244 -15.52 -12.83 1.53
N LEU A 245 -15.23 -12.62 0.23
CA LEU A 245 -16.20 -12.82 -0.85
C LEU A 245 -16.70 -14.27 -0.90
N GLN A 246 -15.78 -15.23 -0.72
CA GLN A 246 -16.12 -16.66 -0.69
C GLN A 246 -16.92 -17.04 0.56
N GLU A 247 -16.54 -16.52 1.74
CA GLU A 247 -17.27 -16.75 3.00
C GLU A 247 -18.71 -16.21 2.97
N GLN A 248 -18.97 -15.16 2.17
CA GLN A 248 -20.28 -14.53 2.05
C GLN A 248 -21.04 -14.92 0.79
N ASP A 249 -20.56 -15.91 0.02
CA ASP A 249 -21.13 -16.36 -1.24
C ASP A 249 -21.37 -15.23 -2.26
N ILE A 250 -20.46 -14.24 -2.29
CA ILE A 250 -20.55 -13.09 -3.20
C ILE A 250 -19.89 -13.45 -4.53
N ASP A 251 -20.68 -13.55 -5.57
CA ASP A 251 -20.27 -13.96 -6.93
C ASP A 251 -20.05 -12.78 -7.88
N SER A 252 -20.50 -11.59 -7.52
CA SER A 252 -20.32 -10.39 -8.36
C SER A 252 -20.05 -9.14 -7.55
N VAL A 253 -19.14 -8.29 -8.06
CA VAL A 253 -18.70 -7.06 -7.41
C VAL A 253 -18.49 -5.93 -8.40
N ARG A 254 -18.56 -4.67 -7.92
CA ARG A 254 -18.13 -3.47 -8.61
C ARG A 254 -16.80 -3.02 -8.05
N ALA A 255 -15.75 -2.97 -8.88
CA ALA A 255 -14.40 -2.65 -8.44
C ALA A 255 -14.02 -1.21 -8.79
N PHE A 256 -13.76 -0.39 -7.77
CA PHE A 256 -13.24 0.97 -7.84
C PHE A 256 -11.77 0.97 -7.42
N LEU A 257 -10.89 0.43 -8.27
CA LEU A 257 -9.46 0.30 -8.00
C LEU A 257 -8.66 1.39 -8.74
N ASP A 258 -7.41 1.60 -8.32
CA ASP A 258 -6.53 2.59 -8.92
C ASP A 258 -6.21 2.26 -10.39
N ASN A 259 -6.08 3.30 -11.24
CA ASN A 259 -5.68 3.17 -12.65
C ASN A 259 -4.16 3.03 -12.83
N ASP A 260 -3.49 2.37 -11.89
CA ASP A 260 -2.07 2.07 -11.97
C ASP A 260 -1.81 0.55 -12.13
N PRO A 261 -0.58 0.11 -12.38
CA PRO A 261 -0.28 -1.31 -12.57
C PRO A 261 -0.67 -2.19 -11.38
N VAL A 262 -0.64 -1.65 -10.14
CA VAL A 262 -0.98 -2.39 -8.92
C VAL A 262 -2.48 -2.60 -8.81
N GLY A 263 -3.28 -1.56 -9.05
CA GLY A 263 -4.74 -1.65 -9.08
C GLY A 263 -5.24 -2.59 -10.20
N ARG A 264 -4.61 -2.53 -11.39
CA ARG A 264 -4.93 -3.47 -12.49
C ARG A 264 -4.60 -4.91 -12.13
N GLN A 265 -3.48 -5.16 -11.46
CA GLN A 265 -3.14 -6.51 -11.00
C GLN A 265 -4.12 -7.00 -9.92
N ALA A 266 -4.54 -6.11 -9.02
CA ALA A 266 -5.57 -6.43 -8.02
C ALA A 266 -6.90 -6.83 -8.68
N LEU A 267 -7.33 -6.09 -9.71
CA LEU A 267 -8.52 -6.41 -10.50
C LEU A 267 -8.45 -7.82 -11.09
N LEU A 268 -7.34 -8.14 -11.77
CA LEU A 268 -7.11 -9.47 -12.36
C LEU A 268 -7.11 -10.57 -11.30
N THR A 269 -6.55 -10.30 -10.12
CA THR A 269 -6.52 -11.26 -9.02
C THR A 269 -7.91 -11.58 -8.49
N ILE A 270 -8.79 -10.57 -8.35
CA ILE A 270 -10.20 -10.78 -7.97
C ILE A 270 -10.94 -11.57 -9.06
N GLN A 271 -10.78 -11.21 -10.32
CA GLN A 271 -11.38 -11.95 -11.45
C GLN A 271 -10.95 -13.41 -11.49
N SER A 272 -9.67 -13.68 -11.23
CA SER A 272 -9.10 -15.04 -11.22
C SER A 272 -9.64 -15.91 -10.06
N SER A 273 -10.25 -15.32 -9.04
CA SER A 273 -10.89 -16.07 -7.94
C SER A 273 -12.29 -16.63 -8.29
N GLY A 274 -12.78 -16.38 -9.50
CA GLY A 274 -14.10 -16.82 -9.97
C GLY A 274 -15.22 -15.80 -9.75
N VAL A 275 -14.90 -14.63 -9.18
CA VAL A 275 -15.87 -13.55 -8.96
C VAL A 275 -16.05 -12.73 -10.23
N THR A 276 -17.29 -12.47 -10.61
CA THR A 276 -17.63 -11.56 -11.72
C THR A 276 -17.34 -10.12 -11.29
N VAL A 277 -16.51 -9.40 -12.05
CA VAL A 277 -16.10 -8.04 -11.69
C VAL A 277 -16.53 -7.04 -12.74
N GLU A 278 -17.39 -6.08 -12.34
CA GLU A 278 -17.65 -4.87 -13.10
C GLU A 278 -16.55 -3.85 -12.77
N ASP A 279 -15.68 -3.58 -13.76
CA ASP A 279 -14.59 -2.59 -13.60
C ASP A 279 -15.14 -1.17 -13.72
N MET A 280 -15.21 -0.46 -12.59
CA MET A 280 -15.66 0.92 -12.49
C MET A 280 -14.56 1.94 -12.75
N SER A 281 -13.29 1.54 -12.78
CA SER A 281 -12.13 2.42 -13.00
C SER A 281 -12.18 3.11 -14.38
N ARG A 282 -12.85 2.51 -15.35
CA ARG A 282 -13.11 3.09 -16.68
C ARG A 282 -13.87 4.43 -16.64
N HIS A 283 -14.65 4.70 -15.58
CA HIS A 283 -15.38 5.95 -15.43
C HIS A 283 -14.46 7.12 -15.03
N TYR A 284 -13.27 6.82 -14.51
CA TYR A 284 -12.25 7.79 -14.17
C TYR A 284 -10.86 7.45 -14.76
N VAL A 285 -10.83 6.89 -15.96
CA VAL A 285 -9.62 6.41 -16.66
C VAL A 285 -8.52 7.48 -16.84
N ARG A 286 -8.88 8.76 -16.82
CA ARG A 286 -7.93 9.89 -16.93
C ARG A 286 -7.32 10.32 -15.61
N TYR A 287 -7.71 9.68 -14.51
CA TYR A 287 -7.30 9.99 -13.16
C TYR A 287 -6.74 8.72 -12.53
N LYS A 288 -5.82 8.89 -11.60
CA LYS A 288 -5.22 7.75 -10.92
C LYS A 288 -6.26 6.96 -10.11
N ASP A 289 -7.11 7.67 -9.37
CA ASP A 289 -8.09 7.08 -8.47
C ASP A 289 -9.41 7.88 -8.50
N LEU A 290 -10.42 7.38 -7.79
CA LEU A 290 -11.75 8.01 -7.75
C LEU A 290 -11.72 9.34 -6.98
N ASN A 291 -10.83 9.50 -5.99
CA ASN A 291 -10.70 10.76 -5.27
C ASN A 291 -10.11 11.87 -6.16
N GLU A 292 -9.10 11.56 -6.95
CA GLU A 292 -8.53 12.52 -7.92
C GLU A 292 -9.60 12.97 -8.94
N TYR A 293 -10.41 12.05 -9.42
CA TYR A 293 -11.57 12.36 -10.27
C TYR A 293 -12.55 13.32 -9.58
N LEU A 294 -12.97 13.03 -8.33
CA LEU A 294 -13.87 13.89 -7.56
C LEU A 294 -13.30 15.31 -7.41
N VAL A 295 -12.00 15.41 -7.05
CA VAL A 295 -11.31 16.70 -6.90
C VAL A 295 -11.39 17.51 -8.19
N ALA A 296 -11.03 16.90 -9.32
CA ALA A 296 -11.06 17.55 -10.63
C ALA A 296 -12.47 18.02 -11.03
N GLN A 297 -13.48 17.19 -10.78
CA GLN A 297 -14.89 17.52 -11.02
C GLN A 297 -15.34 18.75 -10.22
N ARG A 298 -15.05 18.79 -8.92
CA ARG A 298 -15.41 19.90 -8.04
C ARG A 298 -14.68 21.19 -8.40
N GLU A 299 -13.44 21.13 -8.86
CA GLU A 299 -12.69 22.28 -9.32
C GLU A 299 -13.23 22.84 -10.64
N ALA A 300 -13.56 21.98 -11.60
CA ALA A 300 -14.19 22.37 -12.84
C ALA A 300 -15.57 23.04 -12.63
N GLN A 301 -16.35 22.55 -11.66
CA GLN A 301 -17.63 23.18 -11.30
C GLN A 301 -17.44 24.59 -10.73
N LYS A 302 -16.45 24.80 -9.84
CA LYS A 302 -16.14 26.14 -9.31
C LYS A 302 -15.77 27.14 -10.38
N GLN A 303 -14.97 26.73 -11.38
CA GLN A 303 -14.57 27.61 -12.49
C GLN A 303 -15.74 28.03 -13.38
N LYS A 304 -16.76 27.20 -13.53
CA LYS A 304 -17.98 27.54 -14.31
C LYS A 304 -18.90 28.54 -13.60
N ILE A 305 -18.86 28.58 -12.27
CA ILE A 305 -19.74 29.44 -11.44
C ILE A 305 -19.17 30.88 -11.32
N VAL A 306 -17.86 31.09 -11.51
CA VAL A 306 -17.26 32.43 -11.48
C VAL A 306 -17.61 33.16 -12.75
N PRO A 307 -18.45 34.22 -12.75
CA PRO A 307 -18.82 34.93 -13.94
C PRO A 307 -17.57 35.62 -14.55
N ARG A 308 -17.31 35.38 -15.84
CA ARG A 308 -16.30 36.15 -16.59
C ARG A 308 -16.66 37.63 -16.45
N LYS A 309 -15.87 38.40 -15.72
CA LYS A 309 -15.97 39.86 -15.73
C LYS A 309 -15.87 40.28 -17.20
N LYS A 310 -17.02 40.75 -17.78
CA LYS A 310 -17.03 41.40 -19.07
C LYS A 310 -16.13 42.62 -18.95
N GLY A 311 -15.00 42.62 -19.67
CA GLY A 311 -14.14 43.79 -19.77
C GLY A 311 -14.94 44.96 -20.31
N LEU A 312 -15.02 46.04 -19.53
CA LEU A 312 -15.48 47.32 -20.04
C LEU A 312 -14.48 47.72 -21.15
N ARG A 313 -14.96 47.66 -22.39
CA ARG A 313 -14.30 48.39 -23.48
C ARG A 313 -14.58 49.88 -23.25
N ARG A 314 -13.52 50.65 -23.03
CA ARG A 314 -13.50 52.11 -23.18
C ARG A 314 -13.32 52.41 -24.64
#